data_22fe8033fca1a5233704e94ed5afb5b4
#
_entry.id   22fe8033fca1a5233704e94ed5afb5b4
#
_cell.length_a   1.000
_cell.length_b   1.000
_cell.length_c   1.000
_cell.angle_alpha   90.00
_cell.angle_beta   90.00
_cell.angle_gamma   90.00
#
_symmetry.space_group_name_H-M   'P 1'
#
loop_
_entity.id
_entity.type
_entity.pdbx_description
1 polymer ?
#
loop_
_entity_poly.entity_id
_entity_poly.type
_entity_poly.pdbx_seq_one_letter_code
_entity_poly.pdbx_strand_id
1 'polypeptide(L)'
;MAPFDFVRTRLLPALLTAGGVTMLAAGLLTYTVPVAAEPAYTPEPTPTEVAVATPSPLITLPPIVSATPAPTPSADPNRVATRIRIAALGIDLPIVKGPSGYPYCDVAMYLKEFSQPGQGRATYLFAHARPGMFEPLLKTKGVRMRGDLVEVWTSDNQLFLYEITEVLRAQLDLDAAQAATTEQLWLQTSEGPHGTPGKTQVIAMPLDVQPADPPSDAHPKAKPRNC
;
A
#
# COMPACT_ATOMS: atom_id res chain seq x y z
N MET A 1 60.37 12.73 -6.72
CA MET A 1 58.88 12.69 -6.62
C MET A 1 58.32 13.02 -7.97
N ALA A 2 57.63 12.09 -8.58
CA ALA A 2 57.06 12.33 -9.92
C ALA A 2 55.90 13.33 -9.83
N PRO A 3 55.75 14.23 -10.82
CA PRO A 3 54.70 15.26 -10.79
C PRO A 3 53.26 14.69 -10.68
N PHE A 4 53.07 13.45 -11.03
CA PHE A 4 51.79 12.72 -10.90
C PHE A 4 51.35 12.46 -9.44
N ASP A 5 52.27 12.25 -8.52
CA ASP A 5 51.93 12.01 -7.13
C ASP A 5 51.43 13.26 -6.40
N PHE A 6 51.95 14.43 -6.81
CA PHE A 6 51.50 15.70 -6.23
C PHE A 6 50.07 16.03 -6.65
N VAL A 7 49.68 15.76 -7.90
CA VAL A 7 48.34 15.98 -8.41
C VAL A 7 47.33 15.08 -7.69
N ARG A 8 47.68 13.80 -7.48
CA ARG A 8 46.79 12.81 -6.90
C ARG A 8 46.61 12.96 -5.38
N THR A 9 47.65 13.38 -4.66
CA THR A 9 47.61 13.42 -3.19
C THR A 9 47.21 14.77 -2.63
N ARG A 10 47.34 15.87 -3.40
CA ARG A 10 47.02 17.21 -2.90
C ARG A 10 46.00 17.99 -3.73
N LEU A 11 46.05 17.92 -5.06
CA LEU A 11 45.13 18.67 -5.90
C LEU A 11 43.74 18.02 -6.00
N LEU A 12 43.65 16.72 -6.12
CA LEU A 12 42.36 16.01 -6.25
C LEU A 12 41.46 16.16 -5.00
N PRO A 13 41.97 15.99 -3.78
CA PRO A 13 41.14 16.22 -2.55
C PRO A 13 40.71 17.67 -2.41
N ALA A 14 41.59 18.63 -2.74
CA ALA A 14 41.27 20.07 -2.66
C ALA A 14 40.18 20.49 -3.65
N LEU A 15 40.18 19.96 -4.87
CA LEU A 15 39.13 20.20 -5.87
C LEU A 15 37.80 19.57 -5.47
N LEU A 16 37.81 18.38 -4.88
CA LEU A 16 36.60 17.71 -4.40
C LEU A 16 35.95 18.43 -3.21
N THR A 17 36.77 18.95 -2.27
CA THR A 17 36.23 19.74 -1.15
C THR A 17 35.71 21.09 -1.60
N ALA A 18 36.38 21.80 -2.50
CA ALA A 18 35.90 23.06 -3.06
C ALA A 18 34.58 22.89 -3.83
N GLY A 19 34.48 21.84 -4.67
CA GLY A 19 33.26 21.51 -5.41
C GLY A 19 32.10 21.13 -4.50
N GLY A 20 32.35 20.38 -3.42
CA GLY A 20 31.34 20.00 -2.45
C GLY A 20 30.74 21.17 -1.68
N VAL A 21 31.59 22.12 -1.25
CA VAL A 21 31.14 23.33 -0.54
C VAL A 21 30.32 24.26 -1.45
N THR A 22 30.70 24.37 -2.72
CA THR A 22 29.96 25.19 -3.69
C THR A 22 28.57 24.62 -3.98
N MET A 23 28.43 23.30 -4.10
CA MET A 23 27.12 22.64 -4.28
C MET A 23 26.22 22.76 -3.06
N LEU A 24 26.77 22.70 -1.84
CA LEU A 24 26.02 22.92 -0.60
C LEU A 24 25.50 24.35 -0.50
N ALA A 25 26.33 25.34 -0.83
CA ALA A 25 25.94 26.76 -0.82
C ALA A 25 24.85 27.07 -1.86
N ALA A 26 24.96 26.51 -3.07
CA ALA A 26 23.94 26.65 -4.11
C ALA A 26 22.63 25.99 -3.71
N GLY A 27 22.68 24.81 -3.08
CA GLY A 27 21.48 24.11 -2.58
C GLY A 27 20.73 24.88 -1.49
N LEU A 28 21.44 25.52 -0.56
CA LEU A 28 20.82 26.33 0.49
C LEU A 28 20.15 27.60 -0.03
N LEU A 29 20.69 28.23 -1.10
CA LEU A 29 20.09 29.41 -1.70
C LEU A 29 18.82 29.13 -2.50
N THR A 30 18.61 27.90 -2.96
CA THR A 30 17.37 27.52 -3.67
C THR A 30 16.21 27.20 -2.73
N TYR A 31 16.46 27.08 -1.42
CA TYR A 31 15.41 26.82 -0.40
C TYR A 31 14.76 28.08 0.19
N THR A 32 15.16 29.28 -0.23
CA THR A 32 14.40 30.48 0.12
C THR A 32 13.16 30.57 -0.78
N VAL A 33 12.14 29.81 -0.45
CA VAL A 33 10.80 29.99 -1.04
C VAL A 33 10.30 31.36 -0.60
N PRO A 34 9.95 32.29 -1.52
CA PRO A 34 9.29 33.51 -1.11
C PRO A 34 7.97 33.15 -0.43
N VAL A 35 7.82 33.53 0.84
CA VAL A 35 6.55 33.43 1.52
C VAL A 35 5.55 34.27 0.71
N ALA A 36 4.58 33.60 0.08
CA ALA A 36 3.50 34.28 -0.60
C ALA A 36 2.82 35.19 0.42
N ALA A 37 2.75 36.48 0.11
CA ALA A 37 2.04 37.45 0.95
C ALA A 37 0.62 36.96 1.13
N GLU A 38 0.18 36.91 2.36
CA GLU A 38 -1.20 36.59 2.75
C GLU A 38 -2.16 37.51 1.97
N PRO A 39 -3.18 37.03 1.28
CA PRO A 39 -4.11 37.90 0.57
C PRO A 39 -4.77 38.84 1.57
N ALA A 40 -4.71 40.13 1.26
CA ALA A 40 -5.32 41.18 2.08
C ALA A 40 -6.80 40.82 2.31
N TYR A 41 -7.17 40.80 3.60
CA TYR A 41 -8.56 40.58 4.01
C TYR A 41 -9.46 41.67 3.37
N THR A 42 -10.29 41.28 2.45
CA THR A 42 -11.37 42.15 1.93
C THR A 42 -12.52 42.05 2.91
N PRO A 43 -12.94 43.16 3.54
CA PRO A 43 -14.07 43.12 4.46
C PRO A 43 -15.33 42.66 3.71
N GLU A 44 -16.00 41.67 4.30
CA GLU A 44 -17.27 41.11 3.85
C GLU A 44 -18.32 42.23 3.77
N PRO A 45 -19.09 42.33 2.67
CA PRO A 45 -20.15 43.33 2.57
C PRO A 45 -21.22 43.09 3.64
N THR A 46 -21.58 44.13 4.33
CA THR A 46 -22.67 44.18 5.32
C THR A 46 -23.94 43.52 4.74
N PRO A 47 -24.55 42.56 5.47
CA PRO A 47 -25.75 41.87 4.97
C PRO A 47 -26.88 42.88 4.80
N THR A 48 -27.35 43.05 3.57
CA THR A 48 -28.58 43.75 3.25
C THR A 48 -29.74 42.94 3.83
N GLU A 49 -30.59 43.56 4.60
CA GLU A 49 -31.77 43.01 5.23
C GLU A 49 -32.67 42.34 4.12
N VAL A 50 -32.67 41.00 4.12
CA VAL A 50 -33.49 40.21 3.16
C VAL A 50 -34.88 40.12 3.72
N ALA A 51 -35.82 40.55 2.91
CA ALA A 51 -37.28 40.44 3.15
C ALA A 51 -37.67 39.06 3.64
N VAL A 52 -38.49 39.02 4.69
CA VAL A 52 -39.07 37.82 5.30
C VAL A 52 -39.77 36.98 4.20
N ALA A 53 -39.16 35.87 3.80
CA ALA A 53 -39.76 34.90 2.92
C ALA A 53 -40.83 34.09 3.69
N THR A 54 -41.99 34.00 3.13
CA THR A 54 -43.09 33.15 3.56
C THR A 54 -42.62 31.71 3.81
N PRO A 55 -42.99 31.05 4.93
CA PRO A 55 -42.53 29.71 5.21
C PRO A 55 -42.98 28.74 4.13
N SER A 56 -41.99 28.14 3.43
CA SER A 56 -42.22 27.01 2.57
C SER A 56 -42.74 25.81 3.37
N PRO A 57 -43.61 24.99 2.80
CA PRO A 57 -44.09 23.79 3.51
C PRO A 57 -42.93 22.89 3.92
N LEU A 58 -42.95 22.45 5.16
CA LEU A 58 -42.00 21.49 5.71
C LEU A 58 -42.05 20.18 4.88
N ILE A 59 -41.02 19.93 4.08
CA ILE A 59 -40.84 18.63 3.46
C ILE A 59 -40.45 17.69 4.59
N THR A 60 -41.39 16.87 5.06
CA THR A 60 -41.11 15.79 6.01
C THR A 60 -40.25 14.76 5.29
N LEU A 61 -38.96 14.77 5.53
CA LEU A 61 -38.07 13.70 5.07
C LEU A 61 -38.55 12.36 5.64
N PRO A 62 -38.62 11.31 4.82
CA PRO A 62 -38.96 9.99 5.34
C PRO A 62 -37.92 9.62 6.42
N PRO A 63 -38.33 8.86 7.46
CA PRO A 63 -37.42 8.46 8.52
C PRO A 63 -36.22 7.73 7.90
N ILE A 64 -35.00 8.18 8.23
CA ILE A 64 -33.78 7.47 7.88
C ILE A 64 -33.88 6.13 8.59
N VAL A 65 -34.22 5.09 7.82
CA VAL A 65 -34.13 3.70 8.31
C VAL A 65 -32.65 3.47 8.56
N SER A 66 -32.25 3.47 9.83
CA SER A 66 -30.91 3.06 10.21
C SER A 66 -30.68 1.67 9.63
N ALA A 67 -29.83 1.58 8.61
CA ALA A 67 -29.47 0.27 8.08
C ALA A 67 -28.89 -0.54 9.24
N THR A 68 -29.57 -1.64 9.57
CA THR A 68 -29.01 -2.62 10.52
C THR A 68 -27.62 -2.99 9.98
N PRO A 69 -26.54 -2.86 10.78
CA PRO A 69 -25.23 -3.27 10.32
C PRO A 69 -25.32 -4.72 9.86
N ALA A 70 -24.83 -4.97 8.65
CA ALA A 70 -24.77 -6.33 8.13
C ALA A 70 -24.02 -7.20 9.15
N PRO A 71 -24.47 -8.44 9.41
CA PRO A 71 -23.81 -9.32 10.35
C PRO A 71 -22.36 -9.49 9.89
N THR A 72 -21.42 -9.13 10.77
CA THR A 72 -19.99 -9.41 10.53
C THR A 72 -19.85 -10.91 10.27
N PRO A 73 -19.32 -11.34 9.14
CA PRO A 73 -19.17 -12.76 8.84
C PRO A 73 -18.42 -13.43 9.98
N SER A 74 -19.00 -14.49 10.56
CA SER A 74 -18.33 -15.26 11.59
C SER A 74 -16.98 -15.73 11.07
N ALA A 75 -15.91 -15.55 11.84
CA ALA A 75 -14.58 -16.01 11.44
C ALA A 75 -14.58 -17.55 11.37
N ASP A 76 -14.63 -18.11 10.17
CA ASP A 76 -14.41 -19.54 9.97
C ASP A 76 -12.94 -19.86 10.31
N PRO A 77 -12.66 -20.72 11.30
CA PRO A 77 -11.30 -21.07 11.68
C PRO A 77 -10.53 -21.81 10.57
N ASN A 78 -11.24 -22.40 9.60
CA ASN A 78 -10.65 -23.10 8.45
C ASN A 78 -10.52 -22.22 7.20
N ARG A 79 -10.95 -20.95 7.28
CA ARG A 79 -10.82 -20.02 6.16
C ARG A 79 -9.37 -19.85 5.76
N VAL A 80 -9.12 -19.90 4.45
CA VAL A 80 -7.83 -19.57 3.86
C VAL A 80 -8.03 -18.66 2.64
N ALA A 81 -7.12 -17.73 2.44
CA ALA A 81 -7.06 -16.92 1.24
C ALA A 81 -6.74 -17.81 0.03
N THR A 82 -7.48 -17.64 -1.07
CA THR A 82 -7.39 -18.49 -2.27
C THR A 82 -7.01 -17.74 -3.54
N ARG A 83 -7.33 -16.45 -3.64
CA ARG A 83 -7.01 -15.58 -4.78
C ARG A 83 -6.79 -14.15 -4.30
N ILE A 84 -5.87 -13.45 -4.95
CA ILE A 84 -5.69 -12.00 -4.80
C ILE A 84 -5.78 -11.32 -6.17
N ARG A 85 -6.49 -10.19 -6.24
CA ARG A 85 -6.52 -9.31 -7.40
C ARG A 85 -6.29 -7.86 -6.98
N ILE A 86 -5.44 -7.15 -7.74
CA ILE A 86 -5.25 -5.71 -7.65
C ILE A 86 -5.35 -5.19 -9.08
N ALA A 87 -6.57 -4.83 -9.49
CA ALA A 87 -6.88 -4.51 -10.89
C ALA A 87 -6.05 -3.33 -11.40
N ALA A 88 -5.86 -2.29 -10.58
CA ALA A 88 -5.04 -1.12 -10.91
C ALA A 88 -3.57 -1.46 -11.21
N LEU A 89 -3.06 -2.56 -10.68
CA LEU A 89 -1.68 -3.01 -10.87
C LEU A 89 -1.56 -4.19 -11.85
N GLY A 90 -2.68 -4.70 -12.38
CA GLY A 90 -2.70 -5.89 -13.25
C GLY A 90 -2.25 -7.17 -12.54
N ILE A 91 -2.45 -7.26 -11.23
CA ILE A 91 -2.16 -8.44 -10.42
C ILE A 91 -3.43 -9.27 -10.31
N ASP A 92 -3.35 -10.56 -10.65
CA ASP A 92 -4.41 -11.55 -10.44
C ASP A 92 -3.77 -12.93 -10.28
N LEU A 93 -3.71 -13.42 -9.05
CA LEU A 93 -2.96 -14.61 -8.69
C LEU A 93 -3.77 -15.54 -7.78
N PRO A 94 -3.76 -16.86 -8.04
CA PRO A 94 -4.17 -17.82 -7.03
C PRO A 94 -3.22 -17.78 -5.84
N ILE A 95 -3.75 -18.04 -4.65
CA ILE A 95 -2.98 -18.10 -3.42
C ILE A 95 -2.86 -19.53 -2.97
N VAL A 96 -1.66 -19.93 -2.57
CA VAL A 96 -1.39 -21.25 -1.99
C VAL A 96 -0.62 -21.10 -0.67
N LYS A 97 -0.58 -22.17 0.12
CA LYS A 97 0.31 -22.19 1.29
C LYS A 97 1.76 -22.12 0.84
N GLY A 98 2.51 -21.20 1.40
CA GLY A 98 3.91 -21.03 1.07
C GLY A 98 4.78 -22.16 1.61
N PRO A 99 5.89 -22.48 0.91
CA PRO A 99 6.97 -23.27 1.48
C PRO A 99 7.70 -22.45 2.54
N SER A 100 8.46 -23.10 3.39
CA SER A 100 9.35 -22.43 4.36
C SER A 100 10.60 -21.80 3.72
N GLY A 101 10.72 -21.88 2.39
CA GLY A 101 11.88 -21.43 1.63
C GLY A 101 11.51 -20.46 0.49
N TYR A 102 12.20 -20.65 -0.65
CA TYR A 102 12.02 -19.80 -1.82
C TYR A 102 10.59 -19.89 -2.39
N PRO A 103 9.95 -18.76 -2.77
CA PRO A 103 8.58 -18.78 -3.23
C PRO A 103 8.40 -19.48 -4.58
N TYR A 104 7.19 -19.98 -4.84
CA TYR A 104 6.79 -20.51 -6.15
C TYR A 104 6.49 -19.38 -7.14
N CYS A 105 6.63 -19.69 -8.44
CA CYS A 105 6.15 -18.86 -9.53
C CYS A 105 4.65 -19.05 -9.78
N ASP A 106 4.04 -18.06 -10.42
CA ASP A 106 2.66 -18.02 -10.90
C ASP A 106 1.57 -18.09 -9.81
N VAL A 107 1.97 -17.89 -8.57
CA VAL A 107 1.07 -17.84 -7.41
C VAL A 107 1.53 -16.80 -6.38
N ALA A 108 0.62 -16.28 -5.61
CA ALA A 108 0.93 -15.67 -4.33
C ALA A 108 0.88 -16.76 -3.24
N MET A 109 1.54 -16.51 -2.12
CA MET A 109 1.61 -17.47 -1.02
C MET A 109 1.32 -16.80 0.31
N TYR A 110 0.73 -17.54 1.24
CA TYR A 110 0.56 -17.10 2.61
C TYR A 110 1.53 -17.83 3.57
N LEU A 111 1.92 -17.12 4.63
CA LEU A 111 2.66 -17.70 5.74
C LEU A 111 1.67 -18.20 6.80
N LYS A 112 1.84 -19.46 7.22
CA LYS A 112 0.93 -20.11 8.19
C LYS A 112 0.96 -19.50 9.60
N GLU A 113 2.02 -18.76 9.91
CA GLU A 113 2.24 -18.08 11.18
C GLU A 113 1.37 -16.82 11.32
N PHE A 114 0.77 -16.38 10.22
CA PHE A 114 -0.14 -15.23 10.17
C PHE A 114 -1.60 -15.68 10.07
N SER A 115 -2.49 -14.76 10.42
CA SER A 115 -3.94 -14.98 10.32
C SER A 115 -4.40 -15.03 8.87
N GLN A 116 -5.65 -15.42 8.67
CA GLN A 116 -6.33 -15.37 7.39
C GLN A 116 -7.36 -14.23 7.39
N PRO A 117 -7.85 -13.80 6.21
CA PRO A 117 -8.85 -12.74 6.13
C PRO A 117 -10.04 -12.96 7.06
N GLY A 118 -10.44 -11.92 7.81
CA GLY A 118 -11.54 -11.97 8.75
C GLY A 118 -11.22 -12.59 10.12
N GLN A 119 -9.96 -12.87 10.41
CA GLN A 119 -9.52 -13.38 11.72
C GLN A 119 -8.99 -12.28 12.66
N GLY A 120 -9.08 -11.00 12.25
CA GLY A 120 -8.84 -9.85 13.12
C GLY A 120 -7.37 -9.52 13.37
N ARG A 121 -6.44 -10.09 12.62
CA ARG A 121 -5.00 -9.80 12.69
C ARG A 121 -4.40 -9.73 11.28
N ALA A 122 -3.07 -9.60 11.17
CA ALA A 122 -2.41 -9.55 9.87
C ALA A 122 -2.57 -10.85 9.08
N THR A 123 -3.07 -10.75 7.85
CA THR A 123 -2.90 -11.73 6.79
C THR A 123 -1.66 -11.38 6.01
N TYR A 124 -0.73 -12.30 5.82
CA TYR A 124 0.54 -12.04 5.16
C TYR A 124 0.69 -12.84 3.87
N LEU A 125 0.72 -12.12 2.74
CA LEU A 125 0.87 -12.70 1.40
C LEU A 125 2.19 -12.25 0.79
N PHE A 126 2.89 -13.15 0.11
CA PHE A 126 4.12 -12.83 -0.57
C PHE A 126 4.19 -13.51 -1.96
N ALA A 127 4.91 -12.88 -2.88
CA ALA A 127 5.16 -13.41 -4.22
C ALA A 127 6.46 -12.85 -4.79
N HIS A 128 6.95 -13.45 -5.88
CA HIS A 128 8.11 -12.93 -6.60
C HIS A 128 7.89 -11.54 -7.20
N ALA A 129 8.96 -10.74 -7.25
CA ALA A 129 9.04 -9.51 -8.02
C ALA A 129 9.24 -9.85 -9.53
N ARG A 130 8.18 -10.37 -10.17
CA ARG A 130 8.16 -10.72 -11.60
C ARG A 130 6.92 -10.13 -12.28
N PRO A 131 6.99 -9.87 -13.61
CA PRO A 131 5.82 -9.49 -14.40
C PRO A 131 4.65 -10.48 -14.18
N GLY A 132 3.45 -9.95 -14.01
CA GLY A 132 2.25 -10.75 -13.70
C GLY A 132 2.17 -11.26 -12.25
N MET A 133 3.17 -10.99 -11.42
CA MET A 133 3.17 -11.29 -9.99
C MET A 133 3.25 -9.98 -9.18
N PHE A 134 4.09 -9.88 -8.15
CA PHE A 134 4.17 -8.71 -7.28
C PHE A 134 5.21 -7.66 -7.71
N GLU A 135 5.83 -7.77 -8.90
CA GLU A 135 6.69 -6.71 -9.44
C GLU A 135 6.02 -5.33 -9.47
N PRO A 136 4.72 -5.19 -9.84
CA PRO A 136 4.06 -3.89 -9.85
C PRO A 136 4.08 -3.16 -8.50
N LEU A 137 4.19 -3.88 -7.37
CA LEU A 137 4.32 -3.27 -6.04
C LEU A 137 5.61 -2.46 -5.86
N LEU A 138 6.62 -2.66 -6.72
CA LEU A 138 7.86 -1.90 -6.71
C LEU A 138 7.76 -0.58 -7.47
N LYS A 139 6.74 -0.40 -8.32
CA LYS A 139 6.58 0.78 -9.17
C LYS A 139 6.26 2.01 -8.33
N THR A 140 6.75 3.17 -8.82
CA THR A 140 6.51 4.50 -8.24
C THR A 140 6.87 4.65 -6.75
N LYS A 141 7.71 3.77 -6.22
CA LYS A 141 8.06 3.72 -4.79
C LYS A 141 6.82 3.70 -3.86
N GLY A 142 5.72 3.16 -4.35
CA GLY A 142 4.49 2.98 -3.61
C GLY A 142 3.54 4.19 -3.51
N VAL A 143 3.96 5.37 -3.94
CA VAL A 143 3.14 6.58 -3.75
C VAL A 143 1.82 6.51 -4.54
N ARG A 144 1.84 5.95 -5.75
CA ARG A 144 0.65 5.91 -6.62
C ARG A 144 -0.33 4.78 -6.33
N MET A 145 0.05 3.79 -5.53
CA MET A 145 -0.85 2.67 -5.23
C MET A 145 -1.66 2.86 -3.95
N ARG A 146 -1.40 3.92 -3.18
CA ARG A 146 -2.27 4.26 -2.03
C ARG A 146 -3.66 4.61 -2.54
N GLY A 147 -4.68 4.00 -1.93
CA GLY A 147 -6.06 4.09 -2.39
C GLY A 147 -6.47 3.01 -3.39
N ASP A 148 -5.52 2.21 -3.93
CA ASP A 148 -5.86 1.09 -4.79
C ASP A 148 -6.56 -0.01 -3.99
N LEU A 149 -7.57 -0.62 -4.60
CA LEU A 149 -8.32 -1.72 -4.01
C LEU A 149 -7.58 -3.04 -4.20
N VAL A 150 -7.57 -3.83 -3.14
CA VAL A 150 -7.10 -5.21 -3.12
C VAL A 150 -8.27 -6.13 -2.81
N GLU A 151 -8.51 -7.08 -3.68
CA GLU A 151 -9.54 -8.09 -3.54
C GLU A 151 -8.90 -9.41 -3.14
N VAL A 152 -9.40 -10.01 -2.06
CA VAL A 152 -8.93 -11.32 -1.58
C VAL A 152 -10.12 -12.26 -1.39
N TRP A 153 -10.16 -13.30 -2.19
CA TRP A 153 -11.15 -14.38 -2.05
C TRP A 153 -10.68 -15.43 -1.06
N THR A 154 -11.62 -16.08 -0.43
CA THR A 154 -11.37 -17.10 0.58
C THR A 154 -12.10 -18.42 0.28
N SER A 155 -11.62 -19.52 0.88
CA SER A 155 -12.11 -20.88 0.65
C SER A 155 -13.58 -21.08 0.98
N ASP A 156 -14.17 -20.21 1.82
CA ASP A 156 -15.58 -20.21 2.20
C ASP A 156 -16.44 -19.24 1.35
N ASN A 157 -15.99 -18.92 0.12
CA ASN A 157 -16.70 -18.08 -0.84
C ASN A 157 -16.96 -16.65 -0.35
N GLN A 158 -16.03 -16.06 0.41
CA GLN A 158 -16.09 -14.66 0.76
C GLN A 158 -15.08 -13.87 -0.10
N LEU A 159 -15.43 -12.62 -0.39
CA LEU A 159 -14.57 -11.62 -0.98
C LEU A 159 -14.30 -10.55 0.06
N PHE A 160 -13.05 -10.39 0.44
CA PHE A 160 -12.57 -9.32 1.31
C PHE A 160 -12.01 -8.19 0.45
N LEU A 161 -12.47 -6.96 0.70
CA LEU A 161 -11.99 -5.75 0.07
C LEU A 161 -11.08 -5.00 1.04
N TYR A 162 -9.89 -4.65 0.58
CA TYR A 162 -8.93 -3.83 1.32
C TYR A 162 -8.53 -2.63 0.47
N GLU A 163 -8.07 -1.57 1.12
CA GLU A 163 -7.47 -0.40 0.49
C GLU A 163 -6.01 -0.27 0.89
N ILE A 164 -5.12 -0.08 -0.09
CA ILE A 164 -3.70 0.14 0.18
C ILE A 164 -3.52 1.49 0.88
N THR A 165 -2.99 1.47 2.10
CA THR A 165 -2.77 2.67 2.91
C THR A 165 -1.31 3.04 3.04
N GLU A 166 -0.41 2.05 3.03
CA GLU A 166 1.01 2.29 3.29
C GLU A 166 1.91 1.38 2.45
N VAL A 167 3.10 1.89 2.13
CA VAL A 167 4.15 1.12 1.45
C VAL A 167 5.47 1.35 2.17
N LEU A 168 6.02 0.28 2.71
CA LEU A 168 7.29 0.23 3.43
C LEU A 168 8.37 -0.36 2.51
N ARG A 169 9.49 0.34 2.41
CA ARG A 169 10.63 -0.09 1.59
C ARG A 169 11.77 -0.60 2.46
N ALA A 170 12.62 -1.44 1.86
CA ALA A 170 13.83 -1.94 2.47
C ALA A 170 13.61 -2.64 3.83
N GLN A 171 12.43 -3.26 4.03
CA GLN A 171 12.12 -3.98 5.26
C GLN A 171 12.95 -5.27 5.36
N LEU A 172 13.48 -5.56 6.54
CA LEU A 172 14.37 -6.70 6.78
C LEU A 172 13.68 -7.82 7.56
N ASP A 173 12.57 -7.53 8.23
CA ASP A 173 11.86 -8.44 9.11
C ASP A 173 10.34 -8.37 8.92
N LEU A 174 9.60 -9.13 9.73
CA LEU A 174 8.15 -9.21 9.72
C LEU A 174 7.54 -8.68 11.04
N ASP A 175 8.32 -8.07 11.88
CA ASP A 175 7.95 -7.73 13.26
C ASP A 175 6.71 -6.84 13.30
N ALA A 176 6.64 -5.85 12.41
CA ALA A 176 5.48 -4.95 12.33
C ALA A 176 4.19 -5.70 11.94
N ALA A 177 4.27 -6.64 11.01
CA ALA A 177 3.12 -7.46 10.63
C ALA A 177 2.72 -8.43 11.75
N GLN A 178 3.69 -9.02 12.46
CA GLN A 178 3.44 -9.90 13.60
C GLN A 178 2.82 -9.17 14.78
N ALA A 179 3.21 -7.91 15.00
CA ALA A 179 2.68 -7.06 16.06
C ALA A 179 1.27 -6.53 15.78
N ALA A 180 0.72 -6.70 14.56
CA ALA A 180 -0.61 -6.22 14.22
C ALA A 180 -1.69 -6.86 15.11
N THR A 181 -2.47 -6.02 15.78
CA THR A 181 -3.57 -6.42 16.69
C THR A 181 -4.96 -6.26 16.08
N THR A 182 -5.04 -5.69 14.89
CA THR A 182 -6.25 -5.50 14.10
C THR A 182 -6.09 -6.14 12.74
N GLU A 183 -7.20 -6.33 12.03
CA GLU A 183 -7.17 -6.88 10.68
C GLU A 183 -6.40 -5.97 9.74
N GLN A 184 -5.45 -6.55 9.03
CA GLN A 184 -4.64 -5.91 8.00
C GLN A 184 -4.24 -6.95 6.96
N LEU A 185 -4.10 -6.51 5.73
CA LEU A 185 -3.48 -7.31 4.67
C LEU A 185 -2.07 -6.78 4.39
N TRP A 186 -1.09 -7.66 4.47
CA TRP A 186 0.31 -7.36 4.18
C TRP A 186 0.74 -8.09 2.91
N LEU A 187 1.28 -7.35 1.94
CA LEU A 187 1.80 -7.89 0.68
C LEU A 187 3.29 -7.65 0.62
N GLN A 188 4.07 -8.70 0.33
CA GLN A 188 5.53 -8.60 0.28
C GLN A 188 6.11 -9.07 -1.04
N THR A 189 7.12 -8.33 -1.53
CA THR A 189 7.99 -8.77 -2.61
C THR A 189 9.45 -8.34 -2.39
N SER A 190 10.39 -8.99 -3.09
CA SER A 190 11.82 -8.65 -3.03
C SER A 190 12.13 -7.39 -3.83
N GLU A 191 13.06 -6.55 -3.36
CA GLU A 191 13.47 -5.33 -4.06
C GLU A 191 14.60 -5.55 -5.09
N GLY A 192 15.19 -6.73 -5.12
CA GLY A 192 16.28 -7.06 -6.03
C GLY A 192 16.43 -8.56 -6.27
N PRO A 193 17.51 -8.98 -6.95
CA PRO A 193 17.81 -10.37 -7.21
C PRO A 193 17.83 -11.24 -5.96
N HIS A 194 17.83 -12.58 -6.15
CA HIS A 194 17.95 -13.54 -5.05
C HIS A 194 19.13 -13.20 -4.13
N GLY A 195 18.89 -13.20 -2.81
CA GLY A 195 19.90 -12.85 -1.80
C GLY A 195 20.04 -11.35 -1.53
N THR A 196 19.37 -10.46 -2.26
CA THR A 196 19.35 -9.04 -1.90
C THR A 196 18.54 -8.85 -0.62
N PRO A 197 19.12 -8.21 0.42
CA PRO A 197 18.37 -7.83 1.62
C PRO A 197 17.36 -6.73 1.27
N GLY A 198 16.31 -6.64 2.07
CA GLY A 198 15.26 -5.64 1.89
C GLY A 198 14.11 -6.13 1.01
N LYS A 199 12.92 -5.91 1.54
CA LYS A 199 11.64 -6.24 0.93
C LYS A 199 10.77 -4.99 0.88
N THR A 200 9.95 -4.89 -0.14
CA THR A 200 8.81 -3.97 -0.12
C THR A 200 7.66 -4.68 0.56
N GLN A 201 7.09 -4.04 1.56
CA GLN A 201 5.87 -4.46 2.23
C GLN A 201 4.79 -3.41 1.99
N VAL A 202 3.62 -3.85 1.57
CA VAL A 202 2.44 -3.01 1.31
C VAL A 202 1.39 -3.38 2.32
N ILE A 203 0.85 -2.38 3.02
CA ILE A 203 -0.20 -2.55 4.02
C ILE A 203 -1.51 -2.07 3.43
N ALA A 204 -2.54 -2.91 3.52
CA ALA A 204 -3.89 -2.56 3.13
C ALA A 204 -4.86 -2.81 4.30
N MET A 205 -5.78 -1.87 4.49
CA MET A 205 -6.77 -1.90 5.57
C MET A 205 -8.10 -2.44 5.05
N PRO A 206 -8.85 -3.18 5.88
CA PRO A 206 -10.13 -3.74 5.48
C PRO A 206 -11.16 -2.63 5.20
N LEU A 207 -11.93 -2.81 4.13
CA LEU A 207 -13.03 -1.93 3.77
C LEU A 207 -14.39 -2.64 3.92
N ASP A 208 -14.50 -3.84 3.34
CA ASP A 208 -15.78 -4.55 3.26
C ASP A 208 -15.56 -6.06 3.10
N VAL A 209 -16.60 -6.81 3.39
CA VAL A 209 -16.67 -8.26 3.15
C VAL A 209 -18.00 -8.60 2.53
N GLN A 210 -17.98 -9.34 1.43
CA GLN A 210 -19.19 -9.75 0.73
C GLN A 210 -19.05 -11.18 0.19
N PRO A 211 -20.16 -11.86 -0.12
CA PRO A 211 -20.12 -13.15 -0.81
C PRO A 211 -19.39 -13.02 -2.15
N ALA A 212 -18.58 -14.02 -2.50
CA ALA A 212 -17.96 -14.07 -3.83
C ALA A 212 -19.03 -14.30 -4.91
N ASP A 213 -19.04 -13.42 -5.92
CA ASP A 213 -19.96 -13.53 -7.05
C ASP A 213 -19.17 -13.34 -8.38
N PRO A 214 -19.04 -14.40 -9.20
CA PRO A 214 -19.49 -15.78 -8.96
C PRO A 214 -18.63 -16.50 -7.89
N PRO A 215 -19.16 -17.50 -7.17
CA PRO A 215 -18.42 -18.28 -6.17
C PRO A 215 -17.19 -18.99 -6.74
N SER A 216 -17.18 -19.31 -8.05
CA SER A 216 -16.03 -19.89 -8.74
C SER A 216 -14.77 -19.04 -8.67
N ASP A 217 -14.89 -17.73 -8.47
CA ASP A 217 -13.76 -16.81 -8.33
C ASP A 217 -12.94 -17.06 -7.06
N ALA A 218 -13.58 -17.64 -6.03
CA ALA A 218 -12.92 -18.07 -4.81
C ALA A 218 -12.11 -19.36 -4.96
N HIS A 219 -12.20 -20.08 -6.09
CA HIS A 219 -11.58 -21.40 -6.30
C HIS A 219 -10.72 -21.45 -7.56
N PRO A 220 -9.71 -20.58 -7.72
CA PRO A 220 -8.84 -20.58 -8.89
C PRO A 220 -8.01 -21.86 -8.93
N LYS A 221 -7.72 -22.35 -10.13
CA LYS A 221 -6.81 -23.49 -10.30
C LYS A 221 -5.36 -23.03 -10.19
N ALA A 222 -4.79 -23.14 -9.00
CA ALA A 222 -3.38 -22.84 -8.79
C ALA A 222 -2.47 -23.86 -9.48
N LYS A 223 -1.40 -23.40 -10.14
CA LYS A 223 -0.36 -24.21 -10.78
C LYS A 223 1.02 -23.70 -10.36
N PRO A 224 1.39 -23.89 -9.08
CA PRO A 224 2.69 -23.40 -8.59
C PRO A 224 3.83 -24.13 -9.33
N ARG A 225 4.85 -23.37 -9.71
CA ARG A 225 6.06 -23.88 -10.34
C ARG A 225 7.29 -23.43 -9.55
N ASN A 226 8.32 -24.26 -9.58
CA ASN A 226 9.63 -23.80 -9.14
C ASN A 226 10.17 -22.76 -10.13
N CYS A 227 10.71 -21.67 -9.63
CA CYS A 227 11.36 -20.66 -10.44
C CYS A 227 12.87 -20.83 -10.39
#